data_982f92137cd58cdf7f89f10af8ab85ea
#
_entry.id   982f92137cd58cdf7f89f10af8ab85ea
#
_cell.length_a   1.000
_cell.length_b   1.000
_cell.length_c   1.000
_cell.angle_alpha   90.00
_cell.angle_beta   90.00
_cell.angle_gamma   90.00
#
_symmetry.space_group_name_H-M   'P 1'
#
loop_
_entity.id
_entity.type
_entity.pdbx_description
1 polymer ?
#
loop_
_entity_poly.entity_id
_entity_poly.type
_entity_poly.pdbx_seq_one_letter_code
_entity_poly.pdbx_strand_id
1 'polypeptide(L)'
;MQELLDTAGNFLAIYGLRFIGAVILLIIGLWLSGKASRVFYRVMEKREVDPSLRSFLQSMVGMLLKILVIITILTLVGVPMTSFIAILGAAGLAVGLALSGTLQNFAGGVLLLIIKPFKVGDFIEAQGFMGTVKDIQVFHTVLQTIDNVVVTVPNGGLSTGSVTNYSINPTRRGQWVFGIAYGDNVETAKQAIREVLENDPRVLKDPEPMIFLSKLNDSSVDITVRAWATAADFWPFSFAIHEKVYDAFKQAGINIPFPQMDVHLHQKDKS
;
A
#
# COMPACT_ATOMS: atom_id res chain seq x y z
N MET A 1 -14.25 76.93 6.83
CA MET A 1 -12.77 76.73 6.70
C MET A 1 -12.21 76.02 7.94
N GLN A 2 -12.59 76.37 9.16
CA GLN A 2 -12.18 75.69 10.38
C GLN A 2 -12.69 74.24 10.48
N GLU A 3 -13.98 73.97 10.15
CA GLU A 3 -14.50 72.63 10.11
C GLU A 3 -13.79 71.68 9.14
N LEU A 4 -13.33 72.16 8.01
CA LEU A 4 -12.54 71.42 7.04
C LEU A 4 -11.13 71.11 7.55
N LEU A 5 -10.53 72.05 8.29
CA LEU A 5 -9.22 71.87 8.91
C LEU A 5 -9.28 70.90 10.10
N ASP A 6 -10.34 70.95 10.92
CA ASP A 6 -10.57 70.06 12.04
C ASP A 6 -10.90 68.63 11.53
N THR A 7 -11.68 68.48 10.47
CA THR A 7 -11.99 67.22 9.82
C THR A 7 -10.73 66.60 9.20
N ALA A 8 -9.91 67.39 8.51
CA ALA A 8 -8.65 66.97 7.93
C ALA A 8 -7.62 66.58 9.03
N GLY A 9 -7.57 67.37 10.12
CA GLY A 9 -6.72 67.10 11.27
C GLY A 9 -7.06 65.79 11.97
N ASN A 10 -8.34 65.54 12.23
CA ASN A 10 -8.84 64.27 12.81
C ASN A 10 -8.61 63.08 11.87
N PHE A 11 -8.81 63.25 10.58
CA PHE A 11 -8.53 62.22 9.58
C PHE A 11 -7.04 61.87 9.53
N LEU A 12 -6.15 62.87 9.54
CA LEU A 12 -4.70 62.68 9.59
C LEU A 12 -4.24 62.04 10.92
N ALA A 13 -4.85 62.42 12.03
CA ALA A 13 -4.50 61.82 13.34
C ALA A 13 -4.87 60.32 13.44
N ILE A 14 -6.06 59.97 12.93
CA ILE A 14 -6.55 58.59 13.03
C ILE A 14 -5.94 57.67 11.96
N TYR A 15 -5.93 58.12 10.71
CA TYR A 15 -5.46 57.33 9.57
C TYR A 15 -3.96 57.46 9.34
N GLY A 16 -3.36 58.63 9.63
CA GLY A 16 -1.92 58.84 9.48
C GLY A 16 -1.09 57.91 10.37
N LEU A 17 -1.50 57.77 11.62
CA LEU A 17 -0.80 56.86 12.56
C LEU A 17 -0.91 55.39 12.13
N ARG A 18 -2.08 54.98 11.65
CA ARG A 18 -2.28 53.63 11.10
C ARG A 18 -1.44 53.39 9.84
N PHE A 19 -1.36 54.41 8.97
CA PHE A 19 -0.57 54.34 7.73
C PHE A 19 0.93 54.25 8.01
N ILE A 20 1.44 55.07 8.95
CA ILE A 20 2.84 54.98 9.40
C ILE A 20 3.12 53.62 10.01
N GLY A 21 2.24 53.10 10.89
CA GLY A 21 2.33 51.75 11.46
C GLY A 21 2.34 50.68 10.39
N ALA A 22 1.50 50.79 9.36
CA ALA A 22 1.45 49.85 8.24
C ALA A 22 2.76 49.85 7.41
N VAL A 23 3.35 51.01 7.16
CA VAL A 23 4.64 51.12 6.44
C VAL A 23 5.79 50.50 7.27
N ILE A 24 5.84 50.79 8.56
CA ILE A 24 6.84 50.18 9.46
C ILE A 24 6.67 48.69 9.49
N LEU A 25 5.45 48.19 9.62
CA LEU A 25 5.14 46.76 9.65
C LEU A 25 5.47 46.08 8.31
N LEU A 26 5.27 46.79 7.18
CA LEU A 26 5.67 46.32 5.85
C LEU A 26 7.18 46.10 5.77
N ILE A 27 7.95 47.10 6.15
CA ILE A 27 9.43 47.05 6.09
C ILE A 27 9.97 45.96 7.00
N ILE A 28 9.51 45.94 8.25
CA ILE A 28 9.95 44.92 9.24
C ILE A 28 9.46 43.55 8.83
N GLY A 29 8.22 43.39 8.39
CA GLY A 29 7.63 42.11 7.99
C GLY A 29 8.32 41.53 6.77
N LEU A 30 8.61 42.31 5.74
CA LEU A 30 9.36 41.86 4.56
C LEU A 30 10.83 41.50 4.91
N TRP A 31 11.48 42.26 5.76
CA TRP A 31 12.83 41.99 6.24
C TRP A 31 12.86 40.68 7.04
N LEU A 32 11.91 40.49 7.98
CA LEU A 32 11.79 39.29 8.80
C LEU A 32 11.46 38.07 7.95
N SER A 33 10.53 38.18 6.99
CA SER A 33 10.19 37.13 6.02
C SER A 33 11.42 36.69 5.22
N GLY A 34 12.23 37.68 4.71
CA GLY A 34 13.45 37.39 3.99
C GLY A 34 14.53 36.73 4.87
N LYS A 35 14.62 37.12 6.16
CA LYS A 35 15.53 36.52 7.13
C LYS A 35 15.11 35.10 7.48
N ALA A 36 13.82 34.89 7.78
CA ALA A 36 13.27 33.57 8.09
C ALA A 36 13.45 32.58 6.93
N SER A 37 13.14 32.99 5.70
CA SER A 37 13.33 32.20 4.49
C SER A 37 14.81 31.81 4.28
N ARG A 38 15.75 32.72 4.54
CA ARG A 38 17.20 32.43 4.47
C ARG A 38 17.67 31.49 5.59
N VAL A 39 17.16 31.64 6.80
CA VAL A 39 17.47 30.70 7.90
C VAL A 39 16.95 29.31 7.55
N PHE A 40 15.73 29.21 7.03
CA PHE A 40 15.16 27.94 6.57
C PHE A 40 16.02 27.28 5.49
N TYR A 41 16.50 28.03 4.50
CA TYR A 41 17.43 27.53 3.48
C TYR A 41 18.73 26.97 4.11
N ARG A 42 19.35 27.70 5.04
CA ARG A 42 20.59 27.26 5.71
C ARG A 42 20.40 26.00 6.54
N VAL A 43 19.24 25.84 7.18
CA VAL A 43 18.93 24.62 7.93
C VAL A 43 18.83 23.41 6.99
N MET A 44 18.19 23.56 5.82
CA MET A 44 18.12 22.52 4.81
C MET A 44 19.49 22.21 4.18
N GLU A 45 20.32 23.23 4.00
CA GLU A 45 21.69 23.07 3.50
C GLU A 45 22.55 22.23 4.46
N LYS A 46 22.45 22.46 5.76
CA LYS A 46 23.14 21.65 6.79
C LYS A 46 22.62 20.21 6.86
N ARG A 47 21.42 19.94 6.37
CA ARG A 47 20.80 18.62 6.29
C ARG A 47 21.04 17.92 4.95
N GLU A 48 21.89 18.50 4.09
CA GLU A 48 22.24 17.96 2.77
C GLU A 48 21.03 17.71 1.85
N VAL A 49 19.95 18.49 2.02
CA VAL A 49 18.78 18.43 1.16
C VAL A 49 19.18 18.85 -0.26
N ASP A 50 18.57 18.22 -1.28
CA ASP A 50 18.83 18.53 -2.69
C ASP A 50 18.75 20.05 -2.98
N PRO A 51 19.71 20.62 -3.74
CA PRO A 51 19.76 22.05 -4.04
C PRO A 51 18.50 22.61 -4.70
N SER A 52 17.88 21.85 -5.60
CA SER A 52 16.66 22.24 -6.31
C SER A 52 15.46 22.30 -5.37
N LEU A 53 15.35 21.29 -4.49
CA LEU A 53 14.30 21.22 -3.46
C LEU A 53 14.46 22.34 -2.43
N ARG A 54 15.69 22.68 -2.01
CA ARG A 54 15.98 23.80 -1.09
C ARG A 54 15.48 25.13 -1.68
N SER A 55 15.82 25.39 -2.93
CA SER A 55 15.45 26.62 -3.62
C SER A 55 13.93 26.75 -3.76
N PHE A 56 13.25 25.65 -4.15
CA PHE A 56 11.80 25.59 -4.26
C PHE A 56 11.12 25.87 -2.91
N LEU A 57 11.50 25.13 -1.85
CA LEU A 57 10.93 25.27 -0.51
C LEU A 57 11.19 26.64 0.10
N GLN A 58 12.39 27.22 -0.12
CA GLN A 58 12.71 28.58 0.29
C GLN A 58 11.76 29.61 -0.36
N SER A 59 11.53 29.46 -1.65
CA SER A 59 10.63 30.35 -2.42
C SER A 59 9.20 30.23 -1.93
N MET A 60 8.73 29.02 -1.70
CA MET A 60 7.39 28.75 -1.20
C MET A 60 7.17 29.34 0.22
N VAL A 61 8.08 29.08 1.16
CA VAL A 61 8.02 29.65 2.51
C VAL A 61 8.09 31.18 2.46
N GLY A 62 8.99 31.73 1.64
CA GLY A 62 9.12 33.18 1.46
C GLY A 62 7.84 33.82 0.91
N MET A 63 7.17 33.17 -0.05
CA MET A 63 5.88 33.60 -0.60
C MET A 63 4.78 33.60 0.45
N LEU A 64 4.63 32.49 1.21
CA LEU A 64 3.63 32.37 2.27
C LEU A 64 3.80 33.44 3.35
N LEU A 65 5.04 33.67 3.81
CA LEU A 65 5.33 34.72 4.80
C LEU A 65 5.00 36.13 4.29
N LYS A 66 5.29 36.44 3.01
CA LYS A 66 4.92 37.73 2.40
C LYS A 66 3.42 37.90 2.32
N ILE A 67 2.67 36.85 1.97
CA ILE A 67 1.20 36.89 1.95
C ILE A 67 0.66 37.21 3.35
N LEU A 68 1.18 36.55 4.41
CA LEU A 68 0.80 36.84 5.79
C LEU A 68 1.09 38.30 6.19
N VAL A 69 2.25 38.84 5.83
CA VAL A 69 2.59 40.27 6.06
C VAL A 69 1.61 41.19 5.37
N ILE A 70 1.28 40.95 4.10
CA ILE A 70 0.33 41.76 3.32
C ILE A 70 -1.07 41.73 3.97
N ILE A 71 -1.55 40.55 4.37
CA ILE A 71 -2.84 40.39 5.04
C ILE A 71 -2.89 41.22 6.33
N THR A 72 -1.84 41.09 7.15
CA THR A 72 -1.73 41.82 8.42
C THR A 72 -1.78 43.36 8.20
N ILE A 73 -1.08 43.84 7.18
CA ILE A 73 -1.07 45.26 6.83
C ILE A 73 -2.43 45.73 6.36
N LEU A 74 -3.09 45.00 5.46
CA LEU A 74 -4.42 45.33 4.97
C LEU A 74 -5.45 45.41 6.11
N THR A 75 -5.35 44.48 7.08
CA THR A 75 -6.19 44.51 8.29
C THR A 75 -5.93 45.77 9.13
N LEU A 76 -4.66 46.16 9.30
CA LEU A 76 -4.27 47.34 10.08
C LEU A 76 -4.80 48.65 9.45
N VAL A 77 -4.81 48.74 8.13
CA VAL A 77 -5.33 49.89 7.38
C VAL A 77 -6.86 49.95 7.35
N GLY A 78 -7.52 48.85 7.82
CA GLY A 78 -8.99 48.81 7.91
C GLY A 78 -9.68 48.25 6.67
N VAL A 79 -8.95 47.56 5.77
CA VAL A 79 -9.54 46.86 4.63
C VAL A 79 -10.36 45.68 5.10
N PRO A 80 -11.64 45.53 4.70
CA PRO A 80 -12.43 44.34 5.06
C PRO A 80 -11.82 43.06 4.50
N MET A 81 -11.36 42.18 5.39
CA MET A 81 -10.61 40.95 4.99
C MET A 81 -11.50 39.78 4.60
N THR A 82 -12.83 39.88 4.77
CA THR A 82 -13.77 38.76 4.55
C THR A 82 -13.63 38.16 3.15
N SER A 83 -13.56 39.01 2.11
CA SER A 83 -13.41 38.51 0.72
C SER A 83 -12.03 37.87 0.47
N PHE A 84 -10.98 38.44 1.06
CA PHE A 84 -9.62 37.90 0.92
C PHE A 84 -9.48 36.55 1.64
N ILE A 85 -10.06 36.39 2.84
CA ILE A 85 -10.10 35.13 3.57
C ILE A 85 -10.89 34.09 2.78
N ALA A 86 -12.01 34.45 2.16
CA ALA A 86 -12.78 33.57 1.31
C ALA A 86 -11.96 33.08 0.09
N ILE A 87 -11.26 33.97 -0.59
CA ILE A 87 -10.40 33.63 -1.73
C ILE A 87 -9.23 32.73 -1.30
N LEU A 88 -8.57 33.05 -0.18
CA LEU A 88 -7.48 32.25 0.35
C LEU A 88 -7.97 30.87 0.84
N GLY A 89 -9.16 30.81 1.42
CA GLY A 89 -9.81 29.56 1.80
C GLY A 89 -10.09 28.67 0.58
N ALA A 90 -10.66 29.26 -0.48
CA ALA A 90 -10.91 28.55 -1.73
C ALA A 90 -9.61 28.05 -2.40
N ALA A 91 -8.57 28.92 -2.44
CA ALA A 91 -7.26 28.54 -2.96
C ALA A 91 -6.60 27.44 -2.11
N GLY A 92 -6.69 27.54 -0.78
CA GLY A 92 -6.20 26.52 0.15
C GLY A 92 -6.90 25.18 -0.02
N LEU A 93 -8.23 25.20 -0.21
CA LEU A 93 -9.00 24.00 -0.50
C LEU A 93 -8.57 23.35 -1.83
N ALA A 94 -8.41 24.17 -2.89
CA ALA A 94 -7.97 23.68 -4.20
C ALA A 94 -6.58 23.00 -4.12
N VAL A 95 -5.62 23.63 -3.43
CA VAL A 95 -4.29 23.07 -3.19
C VAL A 95 -4.38 21.81 -2.33
N GLY A 96 -5.20 21.81 -1.27
CA GLY A 96 -5.42 20.64 -0.40
C GLY A 96 -5.98 19.44 -1.18
N LEU A 97 -6.97 19.66 -2.06
CA LEU A 97 -7.51 18.62 -2.93
C LEU A 97 -6.48 18.13 -3.95
N ALA A 98 -5.69 19.00 -4.53
CA ALA A 98 -4.63 18.63 -5.46
C ALA A 98 -3.52 17.78 -4.81
N LEU A 99 -3.24 18.01 -3.52
CA LEU A 99 -2.21 17.26 -2.75
C LEU A 99 -2.77 16.09 -1.94
N SER A 100 -4.10 15.88 -1.97
CA SER A 100 -4.76 14.87 -1.10
C SER A 100 -4.19 13.46 -1.28
N GLY A 101 -3.90 13.03 -2.51
CA GLY A 101 -3.31 11.72 -2.79
C GLY A 101 -1.89 11.57 -2.22
N THR A 102 -1.09 12.62 -2.29
CA THR A 102 0.26 12.62 -1.70
C THR A 102 0.20 12.56 -0.17
N LEU A 103 -0.70 13.35 0.42
CA LEU A 103 -0.92 13.34 1.86
C LEU A 103 -1.46 12.00 2.36
N GLN A 104 -2.34 11.36 1.59
CA GLN A 104 -2.83 10.00 1.87
C GLN A 104 -1.68 8.98 1.88
N ASN A 105 -0.77 9.05 0.91
CA ASN A 105 0.40 8.17 0.87
C ASN A 105 1.36 8.42 2.03
N PHE A 106 1.58 9.68 2.39
CA PHE A 106 2.38 10.04 3.58
C PHE A 106 1.77 9.48 4.86
N ALA A 107 0.49 9.76 5.10
CA ALA A 107 -0.23 9.23 6.27
C ALA A 107 -0.24 7.70 6.28
N GLY A 108 -0.44 7.06 5.11
CA GLY A 108 -0.33 5.62 4.94
C GLY A 108 1.04 5.08 5.34
N GLY A 109 2.13 5.73 4.91
CA GLY A 109 3.50 5.35 5.30
C GLY A 109 3.72 5.41 6.81
N VAL A 110 3.27 6.49 7.45
CA VAL A 110 3.34 6.63 8.91
C VAL A 110 2.54 5.53 9.62
N LEU A 111 1.32 5.23 9.16
CA LEU A 111 0.49 4.15 9.73
C LEU A 111 1.16 2.78 9.58
N LEU A 112 1.72 2.47 8.42
CA LEU A 112 2.44 1.21 8.17
C LEU A 112 3.63 1.05 9.13
N LEU A 113 4.37 2.11 9.41
CA LEU A 113 5.52 2.08 10.33
C LEU A 113 5.11 1.95 11.80
N ILE A 114 3.92 2.44 12.18
CA ILE A 114 3.38 2.35 13.55
C ILE A 114 2.71 0.99 13.79
N ILE A 115 1.74 0.63 12.93
CA ILE A 115 0.90 -0.57 13.11
C ILE A 115 1.65 -1.83 12.69
N LYS A 116 2.53 -1.73 11.69
CA LYS A 116 3.38 -2.80 11.15
C LYS A 116 2.59 -4.05 10.76
N PRO A 117 1.59 -3.96 9.88
CA PRO A 117 0.88 -5.13 9.37
C PRO A 117 1.82 -6.08 8.58
N PHE A 118 2.94 -5.55 8.12
CA PHE A 118 4.07 -6.27 7.55
C PHE A 118 5.37 -5.52 7.87
N LYS A 119 6.51 -6.19 7.69
CA LYS A 119 7.85 -5.65 7.93
C LYS A 119 8.72 -5.83 6.70
N VAL A 120 9.86 -5.13 6.66
CA VAL A 120 10.91 -5.41 5.67
C VAL A 120 11.37 -6.86 5.81
N GLY A 121 11.41 -7.57 4.70
CA GLY A 121 11.69 -9.01 4.63
C GLY A 121 10.45 -9.90 4.52
N ASP A 122 9.25 -9.42 4.86
CA ASP A 122 8.02 -10.19 4.72
C ASP A 122 7.65 -10.37 3.23
N PHE A 123 7.14 -11.55 2.90
CA PHE A 123 6.54 -11.83 1.59
C PHE A 123 5.05 -11.55 1.66
N ILE A 124 4.60 -10.57 0.88
CA ILE A 124 3.21 -10.09 0.91
C ILE A 124 2.58 -10.07 -0.48
N GLU A 125 1.26 -10.07 -0.49
CA GLU A 125 0.44 -9.79 -1.67
C GLU A 125 -0.50 -8.62 -1.35
N ALA A 126 -0.43 -7.56 -2.15
CA ALA A 126 -1.23 -6.36 -1.99
C ALA A 126 -1.34 -5.60 -3.31
N GLN A 127 -2.49 -4.96 -3.56
CA GLN A 127 -2.74 -4.15 -4.76
C GLN A 127 -2.46 -4.88 -6.08
N GLY A 128 -2.65 -6.22 -6.11
CA GLY A 128 -2.39 -7.06 -7.30
C GLY A 128 -0.91 -7.41 -7.54
N PHE A 129 -0.03 -7.05 -6.62
CA PHE A 129 1.39 -7.39 -6.67
C PHE A 129 1.77 -8.32 -5.53
N MET A 130 2.68 -9.26 -5.82
CA MET A 130 3.21 -10.19 -4.84
C MET A 130 4.74 -10.09 -4.81
N GLY A 131 5.32 -9.98 -3.60
CA GLY A 131 6.77 -9.85 -3.47
C GLY A 131 7.25 -9.69 -2.03
N THR A 132 8.56 -9.72 -1.87
CA THR A 132 9.23 -9.44 -0.60
C THR A 132 9.36 -7.93 -0.38
N VAL A 133 8.95 -7.45 0.78
CA VAL A 133 9.12 -6.04 1.17
C VAL A 133 10.60 -5.74 1.32
N LYS A 134 11.13 -4.86 0.47
CA LYS A 134 12.54 -4.41 0.52
C LYS A 134 12.72 -3.16 1.36
N ASP A 135 11.77 -2.23 1.26
CA ASP A 135 11.85 -0.96 1.97
C ASP A 135 10.46 -0.35 2.12
N ILE A 136 10.24 0.37 3.22
CA ILE A 136 9.01 1.14 3.48
C ILE A 136 9.43 2.61 3.55
N GLN A 137 9.20 3.32 2.46
CA GLN A 137 9.57 4.73 2.33
C GLN A 137 8.40 5.64 2.73
N VAL A 138 8.62 6.94 2.71
CA VAL A 138 7.64 7.93 3.19
C VAL A 138 6.31 7.88 2.44
N PHE A 139 6.34 7.70 1.12
CA PHE A 139 5.14 7.73 0.26
C PHE A 139 4.80 6.39 -0.38
N HIS A 140 5.74 5.48 -0.44
CA HIS A 140 5.59 4.20 -1.11
C HIS A 140 6.42 3.10 -0.43
N THR A 141 6.00 1.86 -0.64
CA THR A 141 6.70 0.65 -0.22
C THR A 141 7.27 -0.03 -1.45
N VAL A 142 8.50 -0.51 -1.34
CA VAL A 142 9.24 -1.19 -2.40
C VAL A 142 9.13 -2.69 -2.21
N LEU A 143 8.58 -3.40 -3.19
CA LEU A 143 8.50 -4.85 -3.23
C LEU A 143 9.48 -5.41 -4.27
N GLN A 144 10.06 -6.54 -3.99
CA GLN A 144 10.81 -7.34 -4.95
C GLN A 144 10.02 -8.62 -5.24
N THR A 145 9.63 -8.80 -6.50
CA THR A 145 8.91 -10.00 -6.94
C THR A 145 9.83 -11.22 -6.99
N ILE A 146 9.23 -12.42 -7.13
CA ILE A 146 9.98 -13.67 -7.31
C ILE A 146 10.84 -13.68 -8.59
N ASP A 147 10.42 -12.90 -9.62
CA ASP A 147 11.16 -12.73 -10.87
C ASP A 147 12.27 -11.65 -10.78
N ASN A 148 12.59 -11.21 -9.55
CA ASN A 148 13.59 -10.18 -9.27
C ASN A 148 13.26 -8.80 -9.85
N VAL A 149 11.98 -8.49 -10.05
CA VAL A 149 11.49 -7.17 -10.50
C VAL A 149 11.15 -6.31 -9.28
N VAL A 150 11.47 -5.04 -9.34
CA VAL A 150 11.13 -4.05 -8.31
C VAL A 150 9.78 -3.42 -8.64
N VAL A 151 8.86 -3.49 -7.69
CA VAL A 151 7.55 -2.84 -7.76
C VAL A 151 7.44 -1.80 -6.65
N THR A 152 7.06 -0.59 -7.01
CA THR A 152 6.84 0.51 -6.07
C THR A 152 5.34 0.71 -5.87
N VAL A 153 4.84 0.45 -4.67
CA VAL A 153 3.42 0.49 -4.33
C VAL A 153 3.13 1.68 -3.43
N PRO A 154 2.16 2.56 -3.76
CA PRO A 154 1.79 3.71 -2.93
C PRO A 154 1.27 3.28 -1.55
N ASN A 155 1.77 3.91 -0.48
CA ASN A 155 1.44 3.54 0.90
C ASN A 155 -0.04 3.73 1.27
N GLY A 156 -0.71 4.70 0.66
CA GLY A 156 -2.14 4.95 0.90
C GLY A 156 -2.98 3.71 0.58
N GLY A 157 -2.72 3.06 -0.55
CA GLY A 157 -3.39 1.83 -0.94
C GLY A 157 -3.06 0.64 -0.02
N LEU A 158 -1.82 0.56 0.47
CA LEU A 158 -1.40 -0.50 1.39
C LEU A 158 -1.98 -0.33 2.81
N SER A 159 -2.14 0.90 3.27
CA SER A 159 -2.66 1.19 4.62
C SER A 159 -4.18 1.06 4.73
N THR A 160 -4.92 1.19 3.62
CA THR A 160 -6.38 1.15 3.59
C THR A 160 -6.95 -0.08 2.90
N GLY A 161 -6.14 -0.76 2.08
CA GLY A 161 -6.52 -1.97 1.35
C GLY A 161 -6.22 -3.27 2.09
N SER A 162 -6.63 -4.38 1.48
CA SER A 162 -6.29 -5.72 1.98
C SER A 162 -4.83 -6.04 1.66
N VAL A 163 -4.13 -6.57 2.65
CA VAL A 163 -2.77 -7.10 2.52
C VAL A 163 -2.76 -8.53 3.01
N THR A 164 -2.32 -9.46 2.17
CA THR A 164 -2.06 -10.85 2.55
C THR A 164 -0.58 -10.97 2.92
N ASN A 165 -0.30 -11.27 4.18
CA ASN A 165 1.07 -11.50 4.65
C ASN A 165 1.32 -13.00 4.81
N TYR A 166 2.24 -13.53 4.03
CA TYR A 166 2.59 -14.95 4.01
C TYR A 166 3.71 -15.31 4.99
N SER A 167 4.34 -14.33 5.63
CA SER A 167 5.51 -14.51 6.50
C SER A 167 5.21 -14.34 7.98
N ILE A 168 4.14 -13.62 8.34
CA ILE A 168 3.85 -13.29 9.74
C ILE A 168 3.51 -14.54 10.58
N ASN A 169 2.83 -15.52 9.98
CA ASN A 169 2.52 -16.78 10.62
C ASN A 169 3.66 -17.77 10.38
N PRO A 170 4.12 -18.48 11.41
CA PRO A 170 5.23 -19.43 11.27
C PRO A 170 4.87 -20.66 10.44
N THR A 171 3.59 -20.97 10.32
CA THR A 171 3.09 -22.14 9.59
C THR A 171 2.04 -21.77 8.56
N ARG A 172 1.97 -22.56 7.49
CA ARG A 172 0.99 -22.42 6.41
C ARG A 172 0.32 -23.75 6.12
N ARG A 173 -0.98 -23.71 5.83
CA ARG A 173 -1.74 -24.86 5.35
C ARG A 173 -1.82 -24.83 3.82
N GLY A 174 -1.35 -25.89 3.18
CA GLY A 174 -1.60 -26.17 1.77
C GLY A 174 -2.87 -26.99 1.58
N GLN A 175 -3.44 -26.92 0.38
CA GLN A 175 -4.52 -27.78 -0.07
C GLN A 175 -4.25 -28.18 -1.51
N TRP A 176 -4.27 -29.49 -1.73
CA TRP A 176 -4.06 -30.10 -3.04
C TRP A 176 -5.20 -31.05 -3.34
N VAL A 177 -5.51 -31.24 -4.62
CA VAL A 177 -6.55 -32.15 -5.06
C VAL A 177 -5.92 -33.13 -6.05
N PHE A 178 -6.09 -34.42 -5.78
CA PHE A 178 -5.61 -35.50 -6.62
C PHE A 178 -6.80 -36.33 -7.12
N GLY A 179 -6.99 -36.39 -8.45
CA GLY A 179 -8.05 -37.16 -9.07
C GLY A 179 -7.59 -38.59 -9.35
N ILE A 180 -8.41 -39.57 -8.99
CA ILE A 180 -8.22 -40.99 -9.33
C ILE A 180 -9.34 -41.47 -10.26
N ALA A 181 -9.15 -42.54 -10.98
CA ALA A 181 -10.15 -43.12 -11.86
C ALA A 181 -11.36 -43.69 -11.09
N TYR A 182 -12.54 -43.64 -11.69
CA TYR A 182 -13.68 -44.38 -11.20
C TYR A 182 -13.37 -45.89 -11.24
N GLY A 183 -13.67 -46.57 -10.15
CA GLY A 183 -13.33 -48.00 -9.97
C GLY A 183 -12.04 -48.28 -9.19
N ASP A 184 -11.15 -47.29 -9.06
CA ASP A 184 -9.98 -47.41 -8.21
C ASP A 184 -10.35 -47.39 -6.73
N ASN A 185 -9.53 -48.05 -5.90
CA ASN A 185 -9.78 -48.11 -4.46
C ASN A 185 -9.37 -46.79 -3.78
N VAL A 186 -10.35 -46.05 -3.29
CA VAL A 186 -10.15 -44.77 -2.61
C VAL A 186 -9.29 -44.89 -1.36
N GLU A 187 -9.43 -45.97 -0.58
CA GLU A 187 -8.63 -46.14 0.64
C GLU A 187 -7.18 -46.46 0.33
N THR A 188 -6.91 -47.22 -0.75
CA THR A 188 -5.55 -47.46 -1.23
C THR A 188 -4.89 -46.16 -1.66
N ALA A 189 -5.62 -45.29 -2.37
CA ALA A 189 -5.13 -43.95 -2.79
C ALA A 189 -4.87 -43.06 -1.57
N LYS A 190 -5.77 -43.03 -0.58
CA LYS A 190 -5.56 -42.27 0.66
C LYS A 190 -4.36 -42.76 1.45
N GLN A 191 -4.16 -44.08 1.49
CA GLN A 191 -3.01 -44.67 2.19
C GLN A 191 -1.69 -44.28 1.51
N ALA A 192 -1.62 -44.36 0.17
CA ALA A 192 -0.45 -43.92 -0.58
C ALA A 192 -0.11 -42.46 -0.33
N ILE A 193 -1.14 -41.56 -0.30
CA ILE A 193 -0.94 -40.16 0.04
C ILE A 193 -0.46 -39.99 1.50
N ARG A 194 -1.03 -40.76 2.45
CA ARG A 194 -0.62 -40.69 3.87
C ARG A 194 0.84 -41.03 4.03
N GLU A 195 1.32 -42.06 3.37
CA GLU A 195 2.73 -42.50 3.41
C GLU A 195 3.66 -41.41 2.83
N VAL A 196 3.25 -40.70 1.76
CA VAL A 196 3.99 -39.58 1.21
C VAL A 196 4.12 -38.46 2.24
N LEU A 197 3.02 -38.13 2.96
CA LEU A 197 3.03 -37.05 3.95
C LEU A 197 3.83 -37.41 5.20
N GLU A 198 3.72 -38.65 5.69
CA GLU A 198 4.45 -39.15 6.87
C GLU A 198 5.96 -39.20 6.66
N ASN A 199 6.39 -39.50 5.43
CA ASN A 199 7.80 -39.62 5.06
C ASN A 199 8.42 -38.24 4.65
N ASP A 200 7.65 -37.17 4.60
CA ASP A 200 8.19 -35.83 4.30
C ASP A 200 8.44 -35.04 5.59
N PRO A 201 9.69 -34.77 5.96
CA PRO A 201 10.02 -34.08 7.21
C PRO A 201 9.53 -32.62 7.28
N ARG A 202 9.12 -32.06 6.17
CA ARG A 202 8.57 -30.69 6.09
C ARG A 202 7.10 -30.62 6.49
N VAL A 203 6.41 -31.76 6.52
CA VAL A 203 5.00 -31.87 6.93
C VAL A 203 4.91 -31.86 8.45
N LEU A 204 4.15 -30.91 8.99
CA LEU A 204 3.89 -30.85 10.42
C LEU A 204 2.89 -31.94 10.83
N LYS A 205 3.13 -32.56 11.96
CA LYS A 205 2.25 -33.61 12.54
C LYS A 205 1.09 -33.00 13.33
N ASP A 206 1.25 -31.78 13.79
CA ASP A 206 0.24 -31.00 14.51
C ASP A 206 0.15 -29.60 13.88
N PRO A 207 -1.01 -29.20 13.32
CA PRO A 207 -2.23 -30.03 13.15
C PRO A 207 -2.06 -31.17 12.17
N GLU A 208 -2.74 -32.31 12.47
CA GLU A 208 -2.68 -33.51 11.65
C GLU A 208 -3.14 -33.27 10.20
N PRO A 209 -2.45 -33.83 9.20
CA PRO A 209 -2.89 -33.79 7.82
C PRO A 209 -4.26 -34.43 7.60
N MET A 210 -5.10 -33.80 6.78
CA MET A 210 -6.43 -34.30 6.43
C MET A 210 -6.44 -34.82 5.00
N ILE A 211 -6.94 -36.05 4.81
CA ILE A 211 -7.09 -36.72 3.52
C ILE A 211 -8.52 -37.19 3.39
N PHE A 212 -9.30 -36.68 2.46
CA PHE A 212 -10.69 -37.02 2.29
C PHE A 212 -11.13 -36.97 0.84
N LEU A 213 -12.12 -37.82 0.47
CA LEU A 213 -12.84 -37.68 -0.80
C LEU A 213 -13.65 -36.39 -0.78
N SER A 214 -13.40 -35.51 -1.71
CA SER A 214 -14.02 -34.18 -1.74
C SER A 214 -15.07 -34.01 -2.82
N LYS A 215 -14.93 -34.72 -3.95
CA LYS A 215 -15.86 -34.60 -5.07
C LYS A 215 -15.84 -35.84 -5.95
N LEU A 216 -17.02 -36.20 -6.46
CA LEU A 216 -17.19 -37.08 -7.60
C LEU A 216 -17.32 -36.18 -8.83
N ASN A 217 -16.25 -36.09 -9.62
CA ASN A 217 -16.15 -35.19 -10.77
C ASN A 217 -16.51 -35.93 -12.07
N ASP A 218 -16.59 -35.23 -13.20
CA ASP A 218 -17.06 -35.79 -14.48
C ASP A 218 -16.21 -37.00 -14.96
N SER A 219 -14.91 -36.99 -14.68
CA SER A 219 -13.98 -38.04 -15.11
C SER A 219 -13.07 -38.57 -14.00
N SER A 220 -13.22 -38.06 -12.76
CA SER A 220 -12.36 -38.44 -11.62
C SER A 220 -13.11 -38.47 -10.31
N VAL A 221 -12.57 -39.24 -9.37
CA VAL A 221 -12.89 -39.15 -7.95
C VAL A 221 -11.81 -38.33 -7.28
N ASP A 222 -12.16 -37.15 -6.77
CA ASP A 222 -11.21 -36.17 -6.27
C ASP A 222 -10.94 -36.37 -4.77
N ILE A 223 -9.68 -36.57 -4.42
CA ILE A 223 -9.18 -36.66 -3.04
C ILE A 223 -8.50 -35.35 -2.70
N THR A 224 -9.03 -34.66 -1.70
CA THR A 224 -8.42 -33.44 -1.17
C THR A 224 -7.49 -33.77 -0.02
N VAL A 225 -6.30 -33.19 -0.09
CA VAL A 225 -5.24 -33.26 0.90
C VAL A 225 -5.01 -31.88 1.50
N ARG A 226 -5.03 -31.78 2.82
CA ARG A 226 -4.66 -30.59 3.56
C ARG A 226 -3.54 -30.91 4.51
N ALA A 227 -2.41 -30.22 4.37
CA ALA A 227 -1.27 -30.42 5.26
C ALA A 227 -0.64 -29.08 5.62
N TRP A 228 0.04 -29.05 6.76
CA TRP A 228 0.73 -27.87 7.27
C TRP A 228 2.23 -28.02 7.11
N ALA A 229 2.90 -26.94 6.81
CA ALA A 229 4.35 -26.83 6.76
C ALA A 229 4.79 -25.50 7.37
N THR A 230 6.08 -25.37 7.70
CA THR A 230 6.62 -24.05 8.07
C THR A 230 6.50 -23.08 6.88
N ALA A 231 6.46 -21.78 7.14
CA ALA A 231 6.39 -20.77 6.07
C ALA A 231 7.57 -20.89 5.09
N ALA A 232 8.75 -21.28 5.60
CA ALA A 232 9.97 -21.47 4.80
C ALA A 232 9.90 -22.74 3.90
N ASP A 233 9.35 -23.83 4.42
CA ASP A 233 9.27 -25.10 3.72
C ASP A 233 8.04 -25.23 2.82
N PHE A 234 7.10 -24.29 2.93
CA PHE A 234 5.80 -24.40 2.26
C PHE A 234 5.91 -24.55 0.74
N TRP A 235 6.67 -23.68 0.09
CA TRP A 235 6.83 -23.74 -1.36
C TRP A 235 7.63 -24.96 -1.84
N PRO A 236 8.80 -25.29 -1.24
CA PRO A 236 9.51 -26.53 -1.56
C PRO A 236 8.67 -27.79 -1.36
N PHE A 237 7.86 -27.84 -0.31
CA PHE A 237 6.91 -28.93 -0.09
C PHE A 237 5.79 -28.94 -1.13
N SER A 238 5.18 -27.78 -1.37
CA SER A 238 4.06 -27.64 -2.31
C SER A 238 4.41 -28.07 -3.74
N PHE A 239 5.64 -27.85 -4.18
CA PHE A 239 6.10 -28.35 -5.47
C PHE A 239 6.36 -29.86 -5.47
N ALA A 240 6.99 -30.36 -4.42
CA ALA A 240 7.37 -31.77 -4.33
C ALA A 240 6.18 -32.74 -4.13
N ILE A 241 5.10 -32.29 -3.51
CA ILE A 241 3.97 -33.19 -3.18
C ILE A 241 3.31 -33.77 -4.44
N HIS A 242 3.22 -33.00 -5.53
CA HIS A 242 2.61 -33.48 -6.77
C HIS A 242 3.42 -34.63 -7.38
N GLU A 243 4.73 -34.49 -7.44
CA GLU A 243 5.63 -35.53 -7.96
C GLU A 243 5.58 -36.77 -7.09
N LYS A 244 5.71 -36.59 -5.78
CA LYS A 244 5.68 -37.71 -4.82
C LYS A 244 4.38 -38.50 -4.84
N VAL A 245 3.23 -37.82 -4.91
CA VAL A 245 1.92 -38.49 -4.98
C VAL A 245 1.74 -39.17 -6.32
N TYR A 246 2.22 -38.56 -7.44
CA TYR A 246 2.20 -39.20 -8.75
C TYR A 246 2.97 -40.55 -8.72
N ASP A 247 4.16 -40.56 -8.14
CA ASP A 247 4.97 -41.79 -8.03
C ASP A 247 4.34 -42.84 -7.11
N ALA A 248 3.78 -42.38 -5.98
CA ALA A 248 3.09 -43.28 -5.03
C ALA A 248 1.84 -43.91 -5.67
N PHE A 249 1.05 -43.16 -6.42
CA PHE A 249 -0.09 -43.68 -7.15
C PHE A 249 0.32 -44.73 -8.19
N LYS A 250 1.39 -44.47 -8.95
CA LYS A 250 1.94 -45.42 -9.90
C LYS A 250 2.37 -46.74 -9.23
N GLN A 251 3.02 -46.66 -8.06
CA GLN A 251 3.44 -47.83 -7.29
C GLN A 251 2.25 -48.58 -6.70
N ALA A 252 1.21 -47.89 -6.25
CA ALA A 252 -0.01 -48.46 -5.70
C ALA A 252 -1.00 -48.97 -6.77
N GLY A 253 -0.70 -48.83 -8.07
CA GLY A 253 -1.62 -49.20 -9.15
C GLY A 253 -2.86 -48.33 -9.26
N ILE A 254 -2.81 -47.12 -8.76
CA ILE A 254 -3.89 -46.12 -8.87
C ILE A 254 -3.74 -45.36 -10.19
N ASN A 255 -4.85 -45.23 -10.93
CA ASN A 255 -4.86 -44.59 -12.22
C ASN A 255 -5.30 -43.10 -12.09
N ILE A 256 -4.54 -42.23 -12.73
CA ILE A 256 -4.93 -40.81 -12.92
C ILE A 256 -5.68 -40.75 -14.24
N PRO A 257 -7.00 -40.45 -14.24
CA PRO A 257 -7.81 -40.61 -15.44
C PRO A 257 -7.57 -39.47 -16.43
N PHE A 258 -7.57 -39.80 -17.70
CA PHE A 258 -7.81 -38.85 -18.76
C PHE A 258 -9.30 -38.46 -18.80
N PRO A 259 -9.69 -37.38 -19.50
CA PRO A 259 -11.09 -37.10 -19.75
C PRO A 259 -11.82 -38.34 -20.33
N GLN A 260 -12.93 -38.74 -19.72
CA GLN A 260 -13.72 -39.91 -20.09
C GLN A 260 -14.96 -39.47 -20.88
N MET A 261 -15.34 -40.31 -21.85
CA MET A 261 -16.57 -40.09 -22.64
C MET A 261 -17.25 -41.43 -22.93
N ASP A 262 -18.52 -41.54 -22.60
CA ASP A 262 -19.33 -42.66 -22.99
C ASP A 262 -19.79 -42.49 -24.43
N VAL A 263 -19.46 -43.42 -25.33
CA VAL A 263 -19.84 -43.37 -26.74
C VAL A 263 -20.82 -44.50 -27.03
N HIS A 264 -22.08 -44.16 -27.34
CA HIS A 264 -23.10 -45.11 -27.79
C HIS A 264 -23.11 -45.18 -29.32
N LEU A 265 -22.61 -46.30 -29.87
CA LEU A 265 -22.58 -46.54 -31.31
C LEU A 265 -23.87 -47.24 -31.75
N HIS A 266 -24.72 -46.56 -32.52
CA HIS A 266 -25.88 -47.14 -33.17
C HIS A 266 -25.50 -47.55 -34.60
N GLN A 267 -25.34 -48.87 -34.83
CA GLN A 267 -25.13 -49.38 -36.17
C GLN A 267 -26.49 -49.52 -36.88
N LYS A 268 -26.64 -48.81 -37.99
CA LYS A 268 -27.84 -48.96 -38.82
C LYS A 268 -27.65 -50.25 -39.64
N ASP A 269 -28.50 -51.25 -39.47
CA ASP A 269 -28.49 -52.43 -40.31
C ASP A 269 -28.64 -52.00 -41.78
N LYS A 270 -27.71 -52.44 -42.62
CA LYS A 270 -27.82 -52.29 -44.10
C LYS A 270 -28.89 -53.23 -44.54
N SER A 271 -30.11 -52.69 -44.84
CA SER A 271 -31.14 -53.38 -45.62
C SER A 271 -30.74 -53.57 -47.07
#